data_2ddf397ad1eb28fa2f704ec30eb10810
#
_entry.id   2ddf397ad1eb28fa2f704ec30eb10810
#
_cell.length_a   1.000
_cell.length_b   1.000
_cell.length_c   1.000
_cell.angle_alpha   90.00
_cell.angle_beta   90.00
_cell.angle_gamma   90.00
#
_symmetry.space_group_name_H-M   'P 1'
#
loop_
_entity.id
_entity.type
_entity.pdbx_description
1 polymer ?
#
loop_
_entity_poly.entity_id
_entity_poly.type
_entity_poly.pdbx_seq_one_letter_code
_entity_poly.pdbx_strand_id
1 'polypeptide(L)'
;MQELSRFDVAEYNGVLMVTVESELLPPDPAVVVIPLLNNYPAVRHLNPELEHDGQHLVLATRLIATVRRAGLRRVGTVADQGDLVTKAVDVLMTGV
;
A
#
# COMPACT_ATOMS: atom_id res chain seq x y z
N MET A 1 -14.95 10.92 7.21
CA MET A 1 -14.10 9.92 6.53
C MET A 1 -13.06 10.64 5.69
N GLN A 2 -11.80 10.26 5.81
CA GLN A 2 -10.72 10.84 5.02
C GLN A 2 -10.79 10.34 3.59
N GLU A 3 -10.52 11.23 2.64
CA GLU A 3 -10.28 10.81 1.27
C GLU A 3 -8.90 10.19 1.16
N LEU A 4 -8.84 9.08 0.46
CA LEU A 4 -7.60 8.37 0.20
C LEU A 4 -7.42 8.25 -1.31
N SER A 5 -6.25 8.64 -1.78
CA SER A 5 -5.86 8.48 -3.17
C SER A 5 -4.97 7.26 -3.32
N ARG A 6 -4.86 6.76 -4.55
CA ARG A 6 -3.95 5.64 -4.84
C ARG A 6 -2.53 6.01 -4.40
N PHE A 7 -1.85 5.07 -3.77
CA PHE A 7 -0.50 5.20 -3.23
C PHE A 7 -0.38 6.09 -2.00
N ASP A 8 -1.50 6.45 -1.37
CA ASP A 8 -1.44 7.09 -0.07
C ASP A 8 -0.98 6.10 0.99
N VAL A 9 -0.26 6.62 1.96
CA VAL A 9 0.11 5.85 3.15
C VAL A 9 -0.86 6.21 4.25
N ALA A 10 -1.45 5.21 4.86
CA ALA A 10 -2.38 5.38 5.97
C ALA A 10 -2.00 4.44 7.12
N GLU A 11 -2.43 4.81 8.30
CA GLU A 11 -2.19 4.00 9.50
C GLU A 11 -3.49 3.34 9.94
N TYR A 12 -3.39 2.05 10.27
CA TYR A 12 -4.50 1.27 10.78
C TYR A 12 -3.99 0.42 11.96
N ASN A 13 -4.49 0.71 13.17
CA ASN A 13 -4.05 0.01 14.39
C ASN A 13 -2.53 -0.03 14.54
N GLY A 14 -1.86 1.09 14.24
CA GLY A 14 -0.41 1.20 14.38
C GLY A 14 0.40 0.61 13.23
N VAL A 15 -0.26 0.09 12.19
CA VAL A 15 0.42 -0.47 11.02
C VAL A 15 0.27 0.47 9.85
N LEU A 16 1.37 0.78 9.17
CA LEU A 16 1.34 1.57 7.95
C LEU A 16 0.89 0.71 6.78
N MET A 17 0.08 1.29 5.90
CA MET A 17 -0.47 0.59 4.75
C MET A 17 -0.49 1.53 3.55
N VAL A 18 -0.31 0.96 2.35
CA VAL A 18 -0.42 1.71 1.09
C VAL A 18 -1.74 1.35 0.44
N THR A 19 -2.50 2.37 0.06
CA THR A 19 -3.74 2.17 -0.70
C THR A 19 -3.38 1.88 -2.16
N VAL A 20 -3.98 0.83 -2.73
CA VAL A 20 -3.61 0.37 -4.07
C VAL A 20 -4.77 0.34 -5.04
N GLU A 21 -5.96 0.73 -4.60
CA GLU A 21 -7.11 0.77 -5.49
C GLU A 21 -7.00 1.86 -6.54
N SER A 22 -7.51 1.57 -7.73
CA SER A 22 -7.65 2.58 -8.77
C SER A 22 -8.56 3.71 -8.30
N GLU A 23 -8.19 4.95 -8.63
CA GLU A 23 -9.01 6.12 -8.33
C GLU A 23 -10.28 6.16 -9.18
N LEU A 24 -10.37 5.29 -10.19
CA LEU A 24 -11.56 5.21 -11.06
C LEU A 24 -12.69 4.42 -10.44
N LEU A 25 -12.41 3.71 -9.34
CA LEU A 25 -13.46 2.93 -8.67
C LEU A 25 -14.39 3.86 -7.89
N PRO A 26 -15.69 3.53 -7.85
CA PRO A 26 -16.61 4.30 -7.02
C PRO A 26 -16.27 4.13 -5.53
N PRO A 27 -16.62 5.11 -4.70
CA PRO A 27 -16.36 5.00 -3.27
C PRO A 27 -17.04 3.78 -2.65
N ASP A 28 -16.34 3.15 -1.71
CA ASP A 28 -16.81 1.98 -0.99
C ASP A 28 -16.36 2.09 0.48
N PRO A 29 -17.12 1.54 1.42
CA PRO A 29 -16.69 1.50 2.82
C PRO A 29 -15.39 0.73 3.05
N ALA A 30 -15.05 -0.19 2.15
CA ALA A 30 -13.81 -0.95 2.21
C ALA A 30 -12.81 -0.44 1.18
N VAL A 31 -11.53 -0.61 1.48
CA VAL A 31 -10.45 -0.24 0.57
C VAL A 31 -9.35 -1.29 0.62
N VAL A 32 -8.76 -1.56 -0.55
CA VAL A 32 -7.66 -2.52 -0.67
C VAL A 32 -6.34 -1.84 -0.32
N VAL A 33 -5.59 -2.46 0.58
CA VAL A 33 -4.31 -1.94 1.06
C VAL A 33 -3.25 -3.03 1.08
N ILE A 34 -1.97 -2.60 1.11
CA ILE A 34 -0.82 -3.48 1.31
C ILE A 34 -0.01 -2.92 2.47
N PRO A 35 0.30 -3.73 3.50
CA PRO A 35 1.10 -3.25 4.62
C PRO A 35 2.53 -2.87 4.22
N LEU A 36 3.06 -1.84 4.89
CA LEU A 36 4.48 -1.47 4.86
C LEU A 36 5.10 -1.92 6.17
N LEU A 37 6.06 -2.83 6.11
CA LEU A 37 6.58 -3.47 7.31
C LEU A 37 8.09 -3.32 7.43
N ASN A 38 8.57 -3.22 8.68
CA ASN A 38 9.96 -3.37 9.04
C ASN A 38 10.32 -4.87 9.05
N ASN A 39 11.57 -5.18 8.78
CA ASN A 39 12.09 -6.54 8.95
C ASN A 39 11.31 -7.62 8.19
N TYR A 40 10.68 -7.23 7.11
CA TYR A 40 9.97 -8.15 6.23
C TYR A 40 10.88 -8.48 5.04
N PRO A 41 10.91 -9.73 4.56
CA PRO A 41 11.80 -10.09 3.48
C PRO A 41 11.52 -9.31 2.20
N ALA A 42 12.51 -8.55 1.72
CA ALA A 42 12.42 -7.91 0.42
C ALA A 42 12.59 -8.96 -0.67
N VAL A 43 11.76 -8.89 -1.69
CA VAL A 43 11.83 -9.77 -2.86
C VAL A 43 11.70 -8.88 -4.08
N ARG A 44 12.67 -8.98 -4.97
CA ARG A 44 12.72 -8.13 -6.18
C ARG A 44 11.38 -8.20 -6.91
N HIS A 45 10.85 -7.04 -7.26
CA HIS A 45 9.59 -6.82 -7.97
C HIS A 45 8.33 -7.18 -7.18
N LEU A 46 8.38 -8.15 -6.26
CA LEU A 46 7.19 -8.56 -5.51
C LEU A 46 7.04 -7.81 -4.19
N ASN A 47 8.10 -7.75 -3.40
CA ASN A 47 8.11 -7.04 -2.12
C ASN A 47 9.18 -5.96 -2.17
N PRO A 48 8.90 -4.83 -2.88
CA PRO A 48 9.90 -3.77 -3.00
C PRO A 48 10.07 -3.03 -1.69
N GLU A 49 11.29 -2.49 -1.50
CA GLU A 49 11.55 -1.57 -0.42
C GLU A 49 11.12 -0.17 -0.87
N LEU A 50 10.35 0.49 -0.04
CA LEU A 50 9.91 1.85 -0.30
C LEU A 50 10.44 2.76 0.80
N GLU A 51 10.64 4.03 0.45
CA GLU A 51 11.00 5.05 1.42
C GLU A 51 9.76 5.82 1.83
N HIS A 52 9.55 5.94 3.13
CA HIS A 52 8.48 6.73 3.69
C HIS A 52 8.97 7.39 4.97
N ASP A 53 8.87 8.73 5.00
CA ASP A 53 9.21 9.51 6.19
C ASP A 53 10.63 9.23 6.68
N GLY A 54 11.58 9.09 5.75
CA GLY A 54 12.97 8.82 6.06
C GLY A 54 13.29 7.39 6.42
N GLN A 55 12.32 6.50 6.39
CA GLN A 55 12.51 5.08 6.69
C GLN A 55 12.37 4.22 5.44
N HIS A 56 13.10 3.12 5.41
CA HIS A 56 12.96 2.11 4.38
C HIS A 56 12.11 0.98 4.92
N LEU A 57 10.97 0.75 4.27
CA LEU A 57 10.00 -0.25 4.68
C LEU A 57 9.71 -1.16 3.49
N VAL A 58 9.37 -2.41 3.76
CA VAL A 58 9.06 -3.36 2.69
C VAL A 58 7.56 -3.42 2.47
N LEU A 59 7.15 -3.30 1.22
CA LEU A 59 5.77 -3.48 0.81
C LEU A 59 5.49 -4.99 0.85
N ALA A 60 4.68 -5.43 1.82
CA ALA A 60 4.38 -6.85 2.02
C ALA A 60 3.23 -7.26 1.11
N THR A 61 3.50 -7.38 -0.18
CA THR A 61 2.49 -7.45 -1.23
C THR A 61 1.55 -8.64 -1.07
N ARG A 62 2.05 -9.80 -0.60
CA ARG A 62 1.18 -10.96 -0.37
C ARG A 62 0.22 -10.77 0.79
N LEU A 63 0.45 -9.78 1.64
CA LEU A 63 -0.46 -9.46 2.74
C LEU A 63 -1.53 -8.46 2.31
N ILE A 64 -1.69 -8.26 1.00
CA ILE A 64 -2.76 -7.43 0.46
C ILE A 64 -4.09 -7.83 1.09
N ALA A 65 -4.85 -6.83 1.51
CA ALA A 65 -6.06 -7.08 2.28
C ALA A 65 -7.05 -5.94 2.06
N THR A 66 -8.28 -6.20 2.43
CA THR A 66 -9.32 -5.19 2.43
C THR A 66 -9.58 -4.77 3.86
N VAL A 67 -9.57 -3.47 4.10
CA VAL A 67 -9.85 -2.92 5.42
C VAL A 67 -10.96 -1.89 5.33
N ARG A 68 -11.57 -1.59 6.48
CA ARG A 68 -12.61 -0.57 6.55
C ARG A 68 -11.97 0.81 6.38
N ARG A 69 -12.44 1.56 5.39
CA ARG A 69 -11.90 2.89 5.08
C ARG A 69 -11.92 3.81 6.31
N ALA A 70 -12.99 3.77 7.10
CA ALA A 70 -13.12 4.61 8.27
C ALA A 70 -12.06 4.35 9.35
N GLY A 71 -11.40 3.19 9.31
CA GLY A 71 -10.34 2.87 10.25
C GLY A 71 -8.96 3.38 9.85
N LEU A 72 -8.84 3.96 8.65
CA LEU A 72 -7.55 4.43 8.13
C LEU A 72 -7.36 5.91 8.41
N ARG A 73 -6.13 6.29 8.77
CA ARG A 73 -5.73 7.68 8.94
C ARG A 73 -4.58 7.96 7.98
N ARG A 74 -4.80 8.84 7.01
CA ARG A 74 -3.78 9.20 6.05
C ARG A 74 -2.60 9.88 6.74
N VAL A 75 -1.39 9.42 6.45
CA VAL A 75 -0.16 9.98 7.03
C VAL A 75 0.87 10.40 5.98
N GLY A 76 0.63 10.14 4.72
CA GLY A 76 1.55 10.54 3.65
C GLY A 76 1.21 9.90 2.32
N THR A 77 2.19 9.87 1.44
CA THR A 77 2.02 9.27 0.11
C THR A 77 3.35 8.68 -0.35
N VAL A 78 3.26 7.62 -1.15
CA VAL A 78 4.41 7.06 -1.86
C VAL A 78 4.17 7.10 -3.37
N ALA A 79 3.39 8.07 -3.83
CA ALA A 79 3.04 8.19 -5.26
C ALA A 79 4.28 8.35 -6.15
N ASP A 80 5.36 8.94 -5.65
CA ASP A 80 6.63 9.05 -6.37
C ASP A 80 7.29 7.68 -6.59
N GLN A 81 6.86 6.66 -5.87
CA GLN A 81 7.33 5.28 -6.00
C GLN A 81 6.21 4.37 -6.51
N GLY A 82 5.17 4.97 -7.10
CA GLY A 82 3.99 4.24 -7.55
C GLY A 82 4.29 3.14 -8.55
N ASP A 83 5.32 3.31 -9.40
CA ASP A 83 5.72 2.28 -10.36
C ASP A 83 6.15 0.99 -9.67
N LEU A 84 6.84 1.10 -8.53
CA LEU A 84 7.25 -0.07 -7.75
C LEU A 84 6.03 -0.80 -7.18
N VAL A 85 5.05 -0.04 -6.70
CA VAL A 85 3.83 -0.61 -6.14
C VAL A 85 3.02 -1.31 -7.24
N THR A 86 2.85 -0.64 -8.38
CA THR A 86 2.11 -1.20 -9.51
C THR A 86 2.77 -2.50 -10.00
N LYS A 87 4.09 -2.50 -10.13
CA LYS A 87 4.84 -3.69 -10.55
C LYS A 87 4.63 -4.84 -9.56
N ALA A 88 4.67 -4.54 -8.27
CA ALA A 88 4.48 -5.56 -7.24
C ALA A 88 3.09 -6.21 -7.33
N VAL A 89 2.05 -5.41 -7.51
CA VAL A 89 0.69 -5.93 -7.67
C VAL A 89 0.61 -6.78 -8.95
N ASP A 90 1.21 -6.32 -10.04
CA ASP A 90 1.21 -7.09 -11.29
C ASP A 90 1.90 -8.44 -11.12
N VAL A 91 3.04 -8.47 -10.45
CA VAL A 91 3.76 -9.73 -10.18
C VAL A 91 2.92 -10.66 -9.33
N LEU A 92 2.27 -10.11 -8.29
CA LEU A 92 1.42 -10.91 -7.42
C LEU A 92 0.26 -11.55 -8.19
N MET A 93 -0.38 -10.78 -9.05
CA MET A 93 -1.62 -11.21 -9.70
C MET A 93 -1.39 -11.98 -10.98
N THR A 94 -0.34 -11.69 -11.72
CA THR A 94 -0.10 -12.28 -13.04
C THR A 94 1.20 -13.09 -13.14
N GLY A 95 2.11 -12.92 -12.17
CA GLY A 95 3.38 -13.63 -12.17
C GLY A 95 4.44 -13.02 -13.10
N VAL A 96 4.18 -11.83 -13.63
CA VAL A 96 5.12 -11.17 -14.55
C VAL A 96 5.42 -9.75 -14.13
#